data_e24ca9fa36e394e6187657ebaf47fc60
#
_entry.id   e24ca9fa36e394e6187657ebaf47fc60
#
_cell.length_a   1.000
_cell.length_b   1.000
_cell.length_c   1.000
_cell.angle_alpha   90.00
_cell.angle_beta   90.00
_cell.angle_gamma   90.00
#
_symmetry.space_group_name_H-M   'P 1'
#
loop_
_entity.id
_entity.type
_entity.pdbx_description
1 polymer ?
#
loop_
_entity_poly.entity_id
_entity_poly.type
_entity_poly.pdbx_seq_one_letter_code
_entity_poly.pdbx_strand_id
1 'polypeptide(L)'
;MKNWLAAGTVALTVGMASTIAQAQTTTVPGEQVGLAVGAPLPEGLYAINTFTYRRTEGRNDPDTAVNIPVLVWSTPFVPFGGRVELLVAPPTVFAFTRNPAGVRNKDISINVGTFVGGIWAFDLGSNFGVSLLGGVYLNDLNGDRGSIITANGTTATPVLPQLSSNTYRFGIAGSYTGDGWNLTANLTANIYDSPGRFPGQVGAAIGPIRLSDALNFDLTATKKFGNFEIGAIGYGTYNFDISQASAAAGNRGRFALGGLVGYDFKIFTVQAYVARDVVTGAQFTNAFGRTRDNYSTDGWIRFIVPLYSPAPAASPVPAALVRKY
;
A
#
# COMPACT_ATOMS: atom_id res chain seq x y z
N MET A 1 -36.40 -9.17 19.39
CA MET A 1 -35.88 -8.43 18.21
C MET A 1 -34.66 -7.57 18.49
N LYS A 2 -34.43 -7.05 19.71
CA LYS A 2 -33.24 -6.23 20.05
C LYS A 2 -31.90 -7.01 20.04
N ASN A 3 -31.93 -8.31 20.28
CA ASN A 3 -30.70 -9.11 20.40
C ASN A 3 -30.06 -9.49 19.03
N TRP A 4 -30.81 -9.42 17.94
CA TRP A 4 -30.33 -9.72 16.59
C TRP A 4 -29.55 -8.56 15.97
N LEU A 5 -29.91 -7.32 16.33
CA LEU A 5 -29.16 -6.14 15.90
C LEU A 5 -27.79 -6.09 16.58
N ALA A 6 -27.70 -6.46 17.85
CA ALA A 6 -26.44 -6.56 18.57
C ALA A 6 -25.53 -7.67 17.98
N ALA A 7 -26.10 -8.82 17.61
CA ALA A 7 -25.35 -9.92 17.01
C ALA A 7 -24.84 -9.56 15.58
N GLY A 8 -25.64 -8.86 14.78
CA GLY A 8 -25.24 -8.40 13.46
C GLY A 8 -24.13 -7.35 13.53
N THR A 9 -24.21 -6.42 14.47
CA THR A 9 -23.18 -5.39 14.67
C THR A 9 -21.90 -6.00 15.22
N VAL A 10 -21.99 -6.96 16.14
CA VAL A 10 -20.82 -7.68 16.68
C VAL A 10 -20.18 -8.56 15.60
N ALA A 11 -20.96 -9.25 14.77
CA ALA A 11 -20.41 -10.05 13.67
C ALA A 11 -19.72 -9.20 12.61
N LEU A 12 -20.25 -8.00 12.31
CA LEU A 12 -19.63 -7.06 11.39
C LEU A 12 -18.35 -6.47 12.00
N THR A 13 -18.37 -6.12 13.28
CA THR A 13 -17.20 -5.56 13.99
C THR A 13 -16.11 -6.60 14.20
N VAL A 14 -16.45 -7.86 14.46
CA VAL A 14 -15.47 -8.94 14.57
C VAL A 14 -14.88 -9.30 13.19
N GLY A 15 -15.71 -9.33 12.14
CA GLY A 15 -15.23 -9.51 10.75
C GLY A 15 -14.37 -8.35 10.27
N MET A 16 -14.70 -7.12 10.65
CA MET A 16 -13.90 -5.93 10.35
C MET A 16 -12.68 -5.81 11.26
N ALA A 17 -12.74 -6.28 12.51
CA ALA A 17 -11.56 -6.30 13.37
C ALA A 17 -10.47 -7.23 12.84
N SER A 18 -10.82 -8.35 12.20
CA SER A 18 -9.84 -9.21 11.54
C SER A 18 -9.27 -8.58 10.25
N THR A 19 -10.07 -7.82 9.49
CA THR A 19 -9.60 -7.06 8.33
C THR A 19 -8.81 -5.81 8.71
N ILE A 20 -9.23 -5.12 9.78
CA ILE A 20 -8.51 -3.98 10.33
C ILE A 20 -7.15 -4.43 10.90
N ALA A 21 -7.08 -5.61 11.51
CA ALA A 21 -5.84 -6.18 11.97
C ALA A 21 -4.85 -6.50 10.83
N GLN A 22 -5.34 -6.78 9.62
CA GLN A 22 -4.51 -6.95 8.42
C GLN A 22 -4.21 -5.63 7.70
N ALA A 23 -5.05 -4.60 7.88
CA ALA A 23 -4.86 -3.25 7.34
C ALA A 23 -4.22 -2.31 8.37
N GLN A 24 -3.36 -2.82 9.25
CA GLN A 24 -2.74 -2.02 10.32
C GLN A 24 -1.73 -1.02 9.83
N THR A 25 -1.36 -1.09 8.57
CA THR A 25 -0.47 -0.11 7.97
C THR A 25 -1.20 0.63 6.87
N THR A 26 -1.05 1.95 6.85
CA THR A 26 -1.48 2.77 5.70
C THR A 26 -0.63 2.49 4.46
N THR A 27 0.57 1.92 4.67
CA THR A 27 1.37 1.33 3.60
C THR A 27 0.91 -0.09 3.33
N VAL A 28 0.53 -0.38 2.10
CA VAL A 28 0.20 -1.75 1.70
C VAL A 28 1.50 -2.48 1.37
N PRO A 29 1.93 -3.49 2.19
CA PRO A 29 3.15 -4.23 1.90
C PRO A 29 3.11 -4.84 0.50
N GLY A 30 4.12 -4.58 -0.32
CA GLY A 30 4.18 -4.96 -1.72
C GLY A 30 3.81 -3.84 -2.70
N GLU A 31 3.33 -2.69 -2.21
CA GLU A 31 2.92 -1.59 -3.10
C GLU A 31 4.07 -0.98 -3.92
N GLN A 32 5.32 -1.18 -3.52
CA GLN A 32 6.50 -0.61 -4.18
C GLN A 32 7.39 -1.66 -4.87
N VAL A 33 7.11 -2.96 -4.74
CA VAL A 33 7.88 -4.00 -5.47
C VAL A 33 7.77 -3.79 -6.99
N GLY A 34 8.85 -4.07 -7.71
CA GLY A 34 8.93 -3.85 -9.16
C GLY A 34 9.32 -2.42 -9.54
N LEU A 35 9.27 -1.45 -8.61
CA LEU A 35 9.73 -0.08 -8.83
C LEU A 35 11.18 0.06 -8.34
N ALA A 36 11.99 0.79 -9.11
CA ALA A 36 13.37 1.14 -8.72
C ALA A 36 13.37 2.40 -7.83
N VAL A 37 12.65 2.35 -6.71
CA VAL A 37 12.38 3.53 -5.85
C VAL A 37 13.62 4.16 -5.22
N GLY A 38 14.76 3.47 -5.20
CA GLY A 38 16.04 4.03 -4.76
C GLY A 38 16.72 4.89 -5.83
N ALA A 39 16.39 4.71 -7.10
CA ALA A 39 16.96 5.48 -8.20
C ALA A 39 16.08 6.70 -8.53
N PRO A 40 16.67 7.87 -8.84
CA PRO A 40 15.89 9.05 -9.22
C PRO A 40 15.10 8.79 -10.51
N LEU A 41 13.82 9.14 -10.50
CA LEU A 41 13.02 9.15 -11.72
C LEU A 41 13.52 10.24 -12.68
N PRO A 42 13.50 10.02 -13.99
CA PRO A 42 13.68 11.08 -14.97
C PRO A 42 12.71 12.24 -14.68
N GLU A 43 13.11 13.46 -15.01
CA GLU A 43 12.23 14.62 -14.87
C GLU A 43 10.93 14.42 -15.65
N GLY A 44 9.80 14.72 -15.02
CA GLY A 44 8.49 14.52 -15.65
C GLY A 44 7.35 14.33 -14.66
N LEU A 45 6.17 14.10 -15.22
CA LEU A 45 4.95 13.80 -14.49
C LEU A 45 4.52 12.37 -14.82
N TYR A 46 4.27 11.56 -13.79
CA TYR A 46 3.93 10.15 -13.92
C TYR A 46 2.64 9.84 -13.18
N ALA A 47 1.78 9.05 -13.82
CA ALA A 47 0.66 8.40 -13.14
C ALA A 47 0.98 6.92 -12.95
N ILE A 48 0.83 6.47 -11.72
CA ILE A 48 1.00 5.06 -11.34
C ILE A 48 -0.31 4.61 -10.72
N ASN A 49 -0.88 3.51 -11.19
CA ASN A 49 -2.02 2.89 -10.53
C ASN A 49 -1.68 1.46 -10.17
N THR A 50 -1.73 1.15 -8.89
CA THR A 50 -1.47 -0.20 -8.36
C THR A 50 -2.76 -0.73 -7.74
N PHE A 51 -3.19 -1.90 -8.19
CA PHE A 51 -4.33 -2.61 -7.63
C PHE A 51 -3.86 -3.94 -7.06
N THR A 52 -4.34 -4.28 -5.87
CA THR A 52 -4.11 -5.59 -5.25
C THR A 52 -5.42 -6.22 -4.83
N TYR A 53 -5.46 -7.54 -4.92
CA TYR A 53 -6.50 -8.38 -4.37
C TYR A 53 -5.85 -9.43 -3.48
N ARG A 54 -6.31 -9.49 -2.22
CA ARG A 54 -5.80 -10.42 -1.20
C ARG A 54 -6.86 -11.41 -0.81
N ARG A 55 -6.48 -12.66 -0.81
CA ARG A 55 -7.28 -13.76 -0.30
C ARG A 55 -6.57 -14.48 0.84
N THR A 56 -7.27 -14.63 1.99
CA THR A 56 -6.79 -15.36 3.14
C THR A 56 -7.35 -16.79 3.17
N GLU A 57 -6.69 -17.72 3.84
CA GLU A 57 -7.15 -19.11 3.98
C GLU A 57 -8.33 -19.22 4.96
N GLY A 58 -8.47 -18.31 5.90
CA GLY A 58 -9.58 -18.29 6.85
C GLY A 58 -10.92 -18.26 6.14
N ARG A 59 -11.77 -19.25 6.42
CA ARG A 59 -13.05 -19.44 5.70
C ARG A 59 -14.02 -18.26 5.85
N ASN A 60 -13.95 -17.57 6.97
CA ASN A 60 -14.84 -16.46 7.33
C ASN A 60 -14.20 -15.09 7.14
N ASP A 61 -12.90 -15.04 6.77
CA ASP A 61 -12.21 -13.78 6.54
C ASP A 61 -12.67 -13.16 5.23
N PRO A 62 -12.95 -11.86 5.19
CA PRO A 62 -13.26 -11.20 3.96
C PRO A 62 -12.04 -11.16 3.04
N ASP A 63 -12.29 -11.24 1.73
CA ASP A 63 -11.27 -10.88 0.74
C ASP A 63 -11.12 -9.36 0.74
N THR A 64 -9.92 -8.88 0.53
CA THR A 64 -9.65 -7.44 0.48
C THR A 64 -8.98 -7.05 -0.82
N ALA A 65 -9.30 -5.85 -1.31
CA ALA A 65 -8.57 -5.25 -2.41
C ALA A 65 -8.21 -3.81 -2.07
N VAL A 66 -7.14 -3.33 -2.66
CA VAL A 66 -6.74 -1.92 -2.53
C VAL A 66 -6.39 -1.39 -3.91
N ASN A 67 -6.94 -0.23 -4.23
CA ASN A 67 -6.54 0.54 -5.39
C ASN A 67 -5.74 1.76 -4.94
N ILE A 68 -4.54 1.93 -5.48
CA ILE A 68 -3.59 2.96 -5.07
C ILE A 68 -3.20 3.77 -6.32
N PRO A 69 -4.00 4.79 -6.69
CA PRO A 69 -3.59 5.75 -7.69
C PRO A 69 -2.54 6.69 -7.08
N VAL A 70 -1.46 6.93 -7.81
CA VAL A 70 -0.36 7.81 -7.40
C VAL A 70 -0.04 8.75 -8.56
N LEU A 71 0.02 10.05 -8.28
CA LEU A 71 0.60 11.03 -9.16
C LEU A 71 1.97 11.42 -8.62
N VAL A 72 3.01 11.30 -9.44
CA VAL A 72 4.38 11.63 -9.09
C VAL A 72 4.89 12.73 -10.01
N TRP A 73 5.36 13.81 -9.44
CA TRP A 73 6.08 14.85 -10.15
C TRP A 73 7.56 14.77 -9.81
N SER A 74 8.36 14.22 -10.72
CA SER A 74 9.81 14.28 -10.66
C SER A 74 10.24 15.67 -11.12
N THR A 75 10.64 16.50 -10.15
CA THR A 75 10.91 17.92 -10.40
C THR A 75 12.27 18.14 -11.07
N PRO A 76 12.51 19.29 -11.72
CA PRO A 76 13.85 19.70 -12.18
C PRO A 76 14.78 20.07 -11.03
N PHE A 77 14.27 20.17 -9.79
CA PHE A 77 15.03 20.61 -8.63
C PHE A 77 15.89 19.48 -8.07
N VAL A 78 17.23 19.69 -8.05
CA VAL A 78 18.24 18.70 -7.65
C VAL A 78 19.16 19.28 -6.56
N PRO A 79 18.64 19.57 -5.36
CA PRO A 79 19.45 20.12 -4.27
C PRO A 79 20.47 19.07 -3.79
N PHE A 80 21.70 19.51 -3.54
CA PHE A 80 22.79 18.67 -3.02
C PHE A 80 23.04 17.37 -3.84
N GLY A 81 22.68 17.38 -5.13
CA GLY A 81 22.85 16.23 -6.02
C GLY A 81 21.69 15.22 -6.00
N GLY A 82 20.69 15.40 -5.17
CA GLY A 82 19.52 14.54 -5.12
C GLY A 82 18.29 15.19 -5.76
N ARG A 83 17.59 14.46 -6.62
CA ARG A 83 16.34 14.93 -7.25
C ARG A 83 15.18 14.87 -6.27
N VAL A 84 14.41 15.94 -6.23
CA VAL A 84 13.16 15.99 -5.43
C VAL A 84 12.00 15.52 -6.28
N GLU A 85 11.26 14.56 -5.76
CA GLU A 85 10.03 14.04 -6.37
C GLU A 85 8.88 14.26 -5.39
N LEU A 86 7.78 14.82 -5.85
CA LEU A 86 6.57 15.05 -5.06
C LEU A 86 5.50 14.06 -5.47
N LEU A 87 4.75 13.55 -4.49
CA LEU A 87 3.75 12.52 -4.76
C LEU A 87 2.47 12.71 -3.94
N VAL A 88 1.36 12.33 -4.54
CA VAL A 88 0.05 12.28 -3.90
C VAL A 88 -0.64 10.97 -4.27
N ALA A 89 -1.23 10.31 -3.27
CA ALA A 89 -1.90 9.03 -3.45
C ALA A 89 -3.15 8.94 -2.56
N PRO A 90 -4.37 8.90 -3.12
CA PRO A 90 -5.62 8.64 -2.42
C PRO A 90 -6.02 7.15 -2.54
N PRO A 91 -5.52 6.23 -1.70
CA PRO A 91 -5.86 4.82 -1.78
C PRO A 91 -7.31 4.55 -1.38
N THR A 92 -7.91 3.56 -2.04
CA THR A 92 -9.25 3.06 -1.72
C THR A 92 -9.17 1.58 -1.38
N VAL A 93 -9.72 1.20 -0.24
CA VAL A 93 -9.81 -0.18 0.23
C VAL A 93 -11.20 -0.72 -0.07
N PHE A 94 -11.26 -1.96 -0.53
CA PHE A 94 -12.47 -2.73 -0.76
C PHE A 94 -12.43 -3.95 0.14
N ALA A 95 -13.55 -4.29 0.76
CA ALA A 95 -13.72 -5.52 1.52
C ALA A 95 -14.91 -6.31 0.95
N PHE A 96 -14.64 -7.56 0.56
CA PHE A 96 -15.62 -8.47 -0.01
C PHE A 96 -15.94 -9.55 1.01
N THR A 97 -17.14 -9.55 1.53
CA THR A 97 -17.53 -10.52 2.56
C THR A 97 -17.80 -11.90 1.95
N ARG A 98 -17.07 -12.91 2.40
CA ARG A 98 -17.43 -14.30 2.11
C ARG A 98 -18.65 -14.67 2.96
N ASN A 99 -19.76 -14.98 2.32
CA ASN A 99 -21.02 -15.27 2.99
C ASN A 99 -21.09 -16.73 3.47
N PRO A 100 -20.87 -17.04 4.74
CA PRO A 100 -20.88 -18.44 5.20
C PRO A 100 -22.27 -19.00 5.52
N ALA A 101 -23.34 -18.28 5.48
CA ALA A 101 -24.66 -18.83 5.78
C ALA A 101 -25.83 -17.86 5.50
N GLY A 102 -26.02 -17.45 4.25
CA GLY A 102 -27.28 -16.79 3.88
C GLY A 102 -27.48 -15.35 4.36
N VAL A 103 -26.53 -14.75 5.07
CA VAL A 103 -26.56 -13.33 5.45
C VAL A 103 -25.99 -12.52 4.29
N ARG A 104 -26.82 -11.70 3.66
CA ARG A 104 -26.38 -10.79 2.59
C ARG A 104 -25.60 -9.63 3.21
N ASN A 105 -24.29 -9.80 3.36
CA ASN A 105 -23.40 -8.68 3.65
C ASN A 105 -23.08 -7.98 2.34
N LYS A 106 -23.15 -6.66 2.32
CA LYS A 106 -22.71 -5.88 1.16
C LYS A 106 -21.23 -5.67 1.22
N ASP A 107 -20.62 -5.64 0.06
CA ASP A 107 -19.24 -5.22 -0.09
C ASP A 107 -19.09 -3.74 0.28
N ILE A 108 -17.95 -3.38 0.83
CA ILE A 108 -17.65 -2.04 1.32
C ILE A 108 -16.48 -1.48 0.54
N SER A 109 -16.55 -0.21 0.14
CA SER A 109 -15.43 0.52 -0.41
C SER A 109 -15.20 1.81 0.38
N ILE A 110 -13.94 2.09 0.72
CA ILE A 110 -13.60 3.21 1.59
C ILE A 110 -12.29 3.83 1.14
N ASN A 111 -12.28 5.15 0.98
CA ASN A 111 -11.05 5.91 0.87
C ASN A 111 -10.43 6.03 2.28
N VAL A 112 -9.17 5.60 2.42
CA VAL A 112 -8.49 5.53 3.72
C VAL A 112 -7.61 6.74 4.03
N GLY A 113 -7.83 7.84 3.35
CA GLY A 113 -7.08 9.07 3.46
C GLY A 113 -6.22 9.33 2.21
N THR A 114 -5.53 10.46 2.21
CA THR A 114 -4.67 10.86 1.10
C THR A 114 -3.23 10.98 1.57
N PHE A 115 -2.33 10.23 0.94
CA PHE A 115 -0.90 10.39 1.18
C PHE A 115 -0.38 11.59 0.38
N VAL A 116 0.35 12.46 1.05
CA VAL A 116 1.11 13.55 0.45
C VAL A 116 2.54 13.45 0.95
N GLY A 117 3.49 13.40 0.04
CA GLY A 117 4.89 13.23 0.43
C GLY A 117 5.88 13.59 -0.66
N GLY A 118 7.14 13.39 -0.35
CA GLY A 118 8.24 13.60 -1.26
C GLY A 118 9.30 12.52 -1.11
N ILE A 119 10.00 12.32 -2.21
CA ILE A 119 11.19 11.46 -2.28
C ILE A 119 12.36 12.37 -2.62
N TRP A 120 13.49 12.12 -1.99
CA TRP A 120 14.76 12.76 -2.32
C TRP A 120 15.72 11.67 -2.76
N ALA A 121 15.92 11.56 -4.08
CA ALA A 121 16.60 10.45 -4.72
C ALA A 121 17.95 10.88 -5.30
N PHE A 122 18.99 10.10 -5.00
CA PHE A 122 20.38 10.34 -5.38
C PHE A 122 20.85 9.28 -6.36
N ASP A 123 21.48 9.71 -7.44
CA ASP A 123 22.29 8.86 -8.29
C ASP A 123 23.72 8.79 -7.72
N LEU A 124 24.12 7.61 -7.26
CA LEU A 124 25.46 7.37 -6.70
C LEU A 124 26.49 6.97 -7.77
N GLY A 125 26.06 6.92 -9.02
CA GLY A 125 26.88 6.40 -10.13
C GLY A 125 26.87 4.88 -10.22
N SER A 126 27.43 4.34 -11.30
CA SER A 126 27.52 2.88 -11.55
C SER A 126 26.18 2.15 -11.46
N ASN A 127 25.08 2.82 -11.84
CA ASN A 127 23.69 2.34 -11.78
C ASN A 127 23.13 2.10 -10.36
N PHE A 128 23.77 2.64 -9.33
CA PHE A 128 23.28 2.62 -7.96
C PHE A 128 22.56 3.93 -7.62
N GLY A 129 21.43 3.82 -6.99
CA GLY A 129 20.68 4.95 -6.44
C GLY A 129 20.22 4.69 -5.01
N VAL A 130 20.07 5.76 -4.25
CA VAL A 130 19.51 5.76 -2.90
C VAL A 130 18.48 6.87 -2.79
N SER A 131 17.38 6.61 -2.11
CA SER A 131 16.35 7.62 -1.88
C SER A 131 15.88 7.64 -0.42
N LEU A 132 15.40 8.82 -0.03
CA LEU A 132 14.72 9.07 1.24
C LEU A 132 13.29 9.48 0.95
N LEU A 133 12.33 8.87 1.64
CA LEU A 133 10.91 9.17 1.57
C LEU A 133 10.47 9.87 2.86
N GLY A 134 9.66 10.91 2.74
CA GLY A 134 8.95 11.51 3.86
C GLY A 134 7.56 11.96 3.44
N GLY A 135 6.56 11.73 4.29
CA GLY A 135 5.21 12.15 3.98
C GLY A 135 4.21 11.85 5.09
N VAL A 136 2.98 12.26 4.85
CA VAL A 136 1.88 12.11 5.77
C VAL A 136 0.63 11.61 5.05
N TYR A 137 -0.04 10.65 5.65
CA TYR A 137 -1.43 10.35 5.33
C TYR A 137 -2.31 11.33 6.09
N LEU A 138 -2.97 12.18 5.34
CA LEU A 138 -4.01 13.04 5.85
C LEU A 138 -5.25 12.16 6.06
N ASN A 139 -5.63 12.01 7.31
CA ASN A 139 -6.73 11.14 7.64
C ASN A 139 -8.07 11.81 7.34
N ASP A 140 -8.62 11.46 6.19
CA ASP A 140 -10.00 11.80 5.83
C ASP A 140 -11.03 10.86 6.45
N LEU A 141 -10.61 9.82 7.20
CA LEU A 141 -11.48 8.91 7.92
C LEU A 141 -12.00 9.55 9.21
N ASN A 142 -12.86 10.50 9.07
CA ASN A 142 -13.54 11.16 10.20
C ASN A 142 -14.70 10.32 10.77
N GLY A 143 -14.65 9.00 10.68
CA GLY A 143 -15.73 8.15 11.19
C GLY A 143 -17.12 8.33 10.52
N ASP A 144 -17.28 9.40 9.75
CA ASP A 144 -18.55 9.80 9.13
C ASP A 144 -18.72 9.28 7.70
N ARG A 145 -17.69 8.64 7.16
CA ARG A 145 -17.68 8.22 5.75
C ARG A 145 -17.97 6.75 5.61
N GLY A 146 -19.06 6.46 5.05
CA GLY A 146 -19.54 5.14 4.73
C GLY A 146 -20.94 4.90 5.29
N SER A 147 -21.76 4.22 4.52
CA SER A 147 -23.08 3.82 4.93
C SER A 147 -23.24 2.31 4.81
N ILE A 148 -23.69 1.65 5.87
CA ILE A 148 -24.13 0.27 5.78
C ILE A 148 -25.62 0.28 5.48
N ILE A 149 -26.03 -0.35 4.40
CA ILE A 149 -27.43 -0.61 4.13
C ILE A 149 -27.77 -1.91 4.82
N THR A 150 -28.54 -1.83 5.89
CA THR A 150 -29.05 -3.00 6.58
C THR A 150 -30.10 -3.72 5.72
N ALA A 151 -30.44 -4.97 6.08
CA ALA A 151 -31.48 -5.75 5.38
C ALA A 151 -32.84 -5.03 5.31
N ASN A 152 -33.10 -4.07 6.20
CA ASN A 152 -34.30 -3.25 6.26
C ASN A 152 -34.17 -1.92 5.47
N GLY A 153 -33.10 -1.71 4.71
CA GLY A 153 -32.90 -0.49 3.94
C GLY A 153 -32.46 0.73 4.75
N THR A 154 -32.27 0.62 6.05
CA THR A 154 -31.81 1.71 6.91
C THR A 154 -30.30 1.91 6.78
N THR A 155 -29.88 3.13 6.59
CA THR A 155 -28.46 3.53 6.55
C THR A 155 -28.02 3.85 7.95
N ALA A 156 -27.01 3.18 8.46
CA ALA A 156 -26.35 3.53 9.71
C ALA A 156 -24.98 4.19 9.41
N THR A 157 -24.76 5.37 9.93
CA THR A 157 -23.48 6.08 9.92
C THR A 157 -23.10 6.43 11.36
N PRO A 158 -21.83 6.43 11.72
CA PRO A 158 -20.63 6.05 10.97
C PRO A 158 -20.43 4.53 10.88
N VAL A 159 -19.80 4.08 9.80
CA VAL A 159 -19.58 2.65 9.52
C VAL A 159 -18.27 2.14 10.10
N LEU A 160 -17.30 3.01 10.26
CA LEU A 160 -15.96 2.64 10.69
C LEU A 160 -15.51 3.44 11.91
N PRO A 161 -14.78 2.78 12.83
CA PRO A 161 -14.08 3.49 13.88
C PRO A 161 -12.97 4.36 13.27
N GLN A 162 -12.73 5.53 13.85
CA GLN A 162 -11.56 6.32 13.56
C GLN A 162 -10.31 5.53 13.98
N LEU A 163 -9.43 5.25 13.03
CA LEU A 163 -8.24 4.45 13.29
C LEU A 163 -7.07 5.32 13.76
N SER A 164 -6.91 6.50 13.15
CA SER A 164 -5.83 7.44 13.45
C SER A 164 -6.23 8.82 12.96
N SER A 165 -5.65 9.89 13.49
CA SER A 165 -5.82 11.24 12.92
C SER A 165 -4.89 11.48 11.75
N ASN A 166 -3.63 11.11 11.86
CA ASN A 166 -2.64 11.16 10.79
C ASN A 166 -1.68 9.99 10.90
N THR A 167 -1.02 9.66 9.79
CA THR A 167 0.06 8.68 9.78
C THR A 167 1.27 9.29 9.09
N TYR A 168 2.38 9.32 9.80
CA TYR A 168 3.65 9.78 9.24
C TYR A 168 4.39 8.59 8.65
N ARG A 169 4.88 8.76 7.41
CA ARG A 169 5.62 7.74 6.70
C ARG A 169 7.02 8.25 6.38
N PHE A 170 8.02 7.45 6.75
CA PHE A 170 9.42 7.67 6.43
C PHE A 170 9.97 6.43 5.76
N GLY A 171 10.87 6.59 4.81
CA GLY A 171 11.45 5.46 4.10
C GLY A 171 12.86 5.72 3.62
N ILE A 172 13.57 4.63 3.40
CA ILE A 172 14.85 4.60 2.71
C ILE A 172 14.85 3.46 1.71
N ALA A 173 15.33 3.73 0.51
CA ALA A 173 15.46 2.70 -0.50
C ALA A 173 16.81 2.76 -1.18
N GLY A 174 17.30 1.59 -1.61
CA GLY A 174 18.46 1.43 -2.46
C GLY A 174 18.10 0.63 -3.70
N SER A 175 18.58 1.05 -4.87
CA SER A 175 18.35 0.37 -6.14
C SER A 175 19.62 0.23 -6.95
N TYR A 176 19.78 -0.92 -7.61
CA TYR A 176 20.71 -1.14 -8.70
C TYR A 176 19.93 -1.38 -9.99
N THR A 177 20.22 -0.59 -11.02
CA THR A 177 19.44 -0.59 -12.28
C THR A 177 20.31 -0.89 -13.53
N GLY A 178 21.48 -1.52 -13.33
CA GLY A 178 22.41 -1.84 -14.41
C GLY A 178 22.03 -3.08 -15.20
N ASP A 179 22.41 -3.13 -16.47
CA ASP A 179 22.29 -4.29 -17.36
C ASP A 179 20.88 -4.88 -17.44
N GLY A 180 19.87 -4.02 -17.34
CA GLY A 180 18.47 -4.41 -17.33
C GLY A 180 17.98 -5.01 -16.00
N TRP A 181 18.82 -5.11 -14.98
CA TRP A 181 18.44 -5.49 -13.64
C TRP A 181 17.69 -4.36 -12.92
N ASN A 182 16.75 -4.74 -12.07
CA ASN A 182 16.21 -3.92 -11.01
C ASN A 182 16.34 -4.72 -9.70
N LEU A 183 17.39 -4.41 -8.94
CA LEU A 183 17.60 -4.95 -7.60
C LEU A 183 17.31 -3.83 -6.62
N THR A 184 16.16 -3.88 -5.96
CA THR A 184 15.70 -2.81 -5.07
C THR A 184 15.35 -3.39 -3.69
N ALA A 185 15.83 -2.72 -2.65
CA ALA A 185 15.40 -2.90 -1.28
C ALA A 185 14.84 -1.58 -0.76
N ASN A 186 13.62 -1.63 -0.22
CA ASN A 186 12.92 -0.50 0.34
C ASN A 186 12.46 -0.81 1.76
N LEU A 187 12.69 0.11 2.67
CA LEU A 187 12.28 0.04 4.06
C LEU A 187 11.45 1.28 4.42
N THR A 188 10.26 1.08 4.95
CA THR A 188 9.32 2.15 5.25
C THR A 188 8.78 2.01 6.67
N ALA A 189 8.93 3.05 7.49
CA ALA A 189 8.35 3.14 8.82
C ALA A 189 7.05 3.96 8.76
N ASN A 190 6.00 3.47 9.40
CA ASN A 190 4.74 4.17 9.59
C ASN A 190 4.54 4.41 11.08
N ILE A 191 4.39 5.67 11.43
CA ILE A 191 4.17 6.14 12.80
C ILE A 191 2.75 6.69 12.87
N TYR A 192 1.95 6.11 13.74
CA TYR A 192 0.53 6.45 13.87
C TYR A 192 0.33 7.46 14.99
N ASP A 193 -0.33 8.56 14.66
CA ASP A 193 -0.80 9.50 15.67
C ASP A 193 -1.92 8.88 16.51
N SER A 194 -2.11 9.39 17.70
CA SER A 194 -3.17 8.92 18.59
C SER A 194 -4.53 9.10 17.92
N PRO A 195 -5.42 8.09 17.96
CA PRO A 195 -6.74 8.23 17.40
C PRO A 195 -7.48 9.37 18.10
N GLY A 196 -8.08 10.25 17.33
CA GLY A 196 -8.92 11.33 17.84
C GLY A 196 -10.09 10.76 18.66
N ARG A 197 -10.70 11.59 19.47
CA ARG A 197 -11.92 11.22 20.19
C ARG A 197 -13.07 11.20 19.18
N PHE A 198 -13.86 10.11 19.18
CA PHE A 198 -15.13 10.10 18.47
C PHE A 198 -16.09 11.09 19.10
N PRO A 199 -16.59 12.08 18.38
CA PRO A 199 -17.75 12.81 18.84
C PRO A 199 -18.97 11.93 18.60
N GLY A 200 -19.60 11.43 19.68
CA GLY A 200 -20.90 10.81 19.60
C GLY A 200 -21.03 9.35 20.00
N GLN A 201 -22.25 8.88 19.97
CA GLN A 201 -22.72 7.64 20.63
C GLN A 201 -22.17 6.33 20.05
N VAL A 202 -21.65 6.33 18.84
CA VAL A 202 -21.13 5.10 18.19
C VAL A 202 -19.73 4.77 18.68
N GLY A 203 -18.93 5.74 19.05
CA GLY A 203 -17.60 5.54 19.62
C GLY A 203 -17.60 4.82 20.97
N ALA A 204 -18.70 4.92 21.74
CA ALA A 204 -18.82 4.24 23.03
C ALA A 204 -18.93 2.71 22.91
N ALA A 205 -19.43 2.21 21.77
CA ALA A 205 -19.60 0.76 21.56
C ALA A 205 -18.37 0.09 20.94
N ILE A 206 -17.59 0.81 20.15
CA ILE A 206 -16.48 0.24 19.35
C ILE A 206 -15.13 0.82 19.80
N GLY A 207 -15.09 2.00 20.39
CA GLY A 207 -13.87 2.68 20.85
C GLY A 207 -12.86 2.98 19.74
N PRO A 208 -11.97 3.95 19.93
CA PRO A 208 -10.88 4.17 18.99
C PRO A 208 -9.91 2.98 19.04
N ILE A 209 -9.62 2.38 17.88
CA ILE A 209 -8.63 1.32 17.76
C ILE A 209 -7.27 1.99 17.55
N ARG A 210 -6.38 1.83 18.52
CA ARG A 210 -5.00 2.28 18.39
C ARG A 210 -4.27 1.36 17.42
N LEU A 211 -3.72 1.91 16.37
CA LEU A 211 -2.83 1.20 15.45
C LEU A 211 -1.43 1.12 16.04
N SER A 212 -0.73 0.06 15.71
CA SER A 212 0.67 -0.12 16.09
C SER A 212 1.58 0.49 15.04
N ASP A 213 2.65 1.15 15.48
CA ASP A 213 3.70 1.56 14.56
C ASP A 213 4.25 0.35 13.82
N ALA A 214 4.55 0.53 12.55
CA ALA A 214 4.90 -0.58 11.67
C ALA A 214 6.11 -0.27 10.81
N LEU A 215 6.89 -1.31 10.55
CA LEU A 215 7.95 -1.33 9.57
C LEU A 215 7.51 -2.20 8.40
N ASN A 216 7.56 -1.65 7.19
CA ASN A 216 7.31 -2.39 5.96
C ASN A 216 8.60 -2.47 5.15
N PHE A 217 8.75 -3.57 4.44
CA PHE A 217 9.88 -3.75 3.54
C PHE A 217 9.40 -4.40 2.24
N ASP A 218 9.94 -3.91 1.14
CA ASP A 218 9.70 -4.40 -0.22
C ASP A 218 11.04 -4.73 -0.88
N LEU A 219 11.12 -5.92 -1.46
CA LEU A 219 12.29 -6.43 -2.15
C LEU A 219 11.94 -6.75 -3.59
N THR A 220 12.79 -6.34 -4.51
CA THR A 220 12.67 -6.59 -5.94
C THR A 220 13.97 -7.14 -6.50
N ALA A 221 13.89 -8.21 -7.27
CA ALA A 221 14.99 -8.76 -8.05
C ALA A 221 14.44 -9.18 -9.41
N THR A 222 14.35 -8.22 -10.33
CA THR A 222 13.81 -8.44 -11.68
C THR A 222 14.86 -8.12 -12.74
N LYS A 223 14.66 -8.68 -13.93
CA LYS A 223 15.48 -8.40 -15.09
C LYS A 223 14.62 -8.15 -16.31
N LYS A 224 15.01 -7.15 -17.09
CA LYS A 224 14.40 -6.80 -18.39
C LYS A 224 15.12 -7.52 -19.53
N PHE A 225 14.32 -8.10 -20.44
CA PHE A 225 14.73 -8.73 -21.68
C PHE A 225 13.99 -8.01 -22.82
N GLY A 226 14.60 -7.00 -23.40
CA GLY A 226 13.91 -6.09 -24.32
C GLY A 226 12.77 -5.36 -23.61
N ASN A 227 11.53 -5.59 -24.03
CA ASN A 227 10.35 -4.97 -23.41
C ASN A 227 9.78 -5.81 -22.26
N PHE A 228 10.21 -7.06 -22.09
CA PHE A 228 9.74 -7.93 -21.00
C PHE A 228 10.55 -7.73 -19.74
N GLU A 229 9.89 -7.81 -18.61
CA GLU A 229 10.47 -7.86 -17.27
C GLU A 229 9.99 -9.12 -16.55
N ILE A 230 10.88 -9.82 -15.86
CA ILE A 230 10.54 -10.99 -15.05
C ILE A 230 11.49 -11.07 -13.85
N GLY A 231 11.00 -11.56 -12.73
CA GLY A 231 11.84 -11.81 -11.57
C GLY A 231 11.09 -12.17 -10.31
N ALA A 232 11.86 -12.20 -9.22
CA ALA A 232 11.37 -12.51 -7.89
C ALA A 232 11.08 -11.23 -7.10
N ILE A 233 10.10 -11.32 -6.21
CA ILE A 233 9.74 -10.26 -5.29
C ILE A 233 9.53 -10.82 -3.89
N GLY A 234 9.72 -9.96 -2.88
CA GLY A 234 9.38 -10.27 -1.51
C GLY A 234 8.92 -9.00 -0.79
N TYR A 235 8.01 -9.15 0.14
CA TYR A 235 7.58 -8.01 0.95
C TYR A 235 6.97 -8.46 2.26
N GLY A 236 6.95 -7.53 3.22
CA GLY A 236 6.39 -7.84 4.50
C GLY A 236 6.16 -6.62 5.37
N THR A 237 5.60 -6.88 6.53
CA THR A 237 5.38 -5.89 7.58
C THR A 237 5.71 -6.47 8.94
N TYR A 238 6.16 -5.62 9.85
CA TYR A 238 6.37 -5.93 11.25
C TYR A 238 5.80 -4.82 12.11
N ASN A 239 4.92 -5.18 13.05
CA ASN A 239 4.27 -4.25 13.98
C ASN A 239 5.05 -4.23 15.30
N PHE A 240 5.50 -3.04 15.75
CA PHE A 240 6.32 -2.88 16.96
C PHE A 240 5.50 -3.05 18.23
N ASP A 241 4.44 -2.26 18.36
CA ASP A 241 3.53 -2.29 19.50
C ASP A 241 2.21 -2.92 19.07
N ILE A 242 1.93 -4.10 19.59
CA ILE A 242 0.70 -4.79 19.24
C ILE A 242 -0.44 -4.17 20.03
N SER A 243 -1.40 -3.53 19.35
CA SER A 243 -2.66 -3.11 19.97
C SER A 243 -3.42 -4.32 20.52
N GLN A 244 -4.34 -4.11 21.46
CA GLN A 244 -5.20 -5.19 21.96
C GLN A 244 -5.95 -5.92 20.84
N ALA A 245 -6.41 -5.19 19.82
CA ALA A 245 -7.06 -5.78 18.65
C ALA A 245 -6.10 -6.64 17.83
N SER A 246 -4.85 -6.19 17.65
CA SER A 246 -3.81 -6.95 16.94
C SER A 246 -3.35 -8.16 17.73
N ALA A 247 -3.22 -8.05 19.06
CA ALA A 247 -2.88 -9.17 19.91
C ALA A 247 -3.98 -10.25 19.88
N ALA A 248 -5.24 -9.84 19.88
CA ALA A 248 -6.37 -10.76 19.73
C ALA A 248 -6.41 -11.45 18.36
N ALA A 249 -5.95 -10.77 17.30
CA ALA A 249 -5.79 -11.33 15.97
C ALA A 249 -4.49 -12.11 15.76
N GLY A 250 -3.57 -12.11 16.75
CA GLY A 250 -2.26 -12.78 16.64
C GLY A 250 -1.30 -12.17 15.62
N ASN A 251 -1.62 -10.98 15.08
CA ASN A 251 -0.94 -10.42 13.91
C ASN A 251 0.26 -9.55 14.30
N ARG A 252 1.44 -10.13 14.39
CA ARG A 252 2.71 -9.38 14.58
C ARG A 252 3.34 -8.93 13.29
N GLY A 253 3.00 -9.56 12.20
CA GLY A 253 3.56 -9.26 10.89
C GLY A 253 3.43 -10.42 9.93
N ARG A 254 3.94 -10.22 8.73
CA ARG A 254 3.94 -11.22 7.66
C ARG A 254 5.13 -11.00 6.73
N PHE A 255 5.52 -12.06 6.04
CA PHE A 255 6.44 -12.00 4.91
C PHE A 255 5.93 -12.86 3.76
N ALA A 256 5.83 -12.28 2.58
CA ALA A 256 5.38 -12.92 1.36
C ALA A 256 6.51 -12.97 0.33
N LEU A 257 6.55 -14.04 -0.43
CA LEU A 257 7.43 -14.23 -1.59
C LEU A 257 6.60 -14.49 -2.83
N GLY A 258 7.10 -14.06 -3.98
CA GLY A 258 6.39 -14.19 -5.23
C GLY A 258 7.22 -13.92 -6.46
N GLY A 259 6.51 -13.85 -7.59
CA GLY A 259 7.09 -13.54 -8.89
C GLY A 259 6.38 -12.37 -9.56
N LEU A 260 7.13 -11.64 -10.37
CA LEU A 260 6.67 -10.49 -11.14
C LEU A 260 6.95 -10.72 -12.61
N VAL A 261 5.99 -10.34 -13.46
CA VAL A 261 6.15 -10.18 -14.90
C VAL A 261 5.72 -8.77 -15.29
N GLY A 262 6.41 -8.17 -16.24
CA GLY A 262 6.11 -6.83 -16.75
C GLY A 262 6.29 -6.74 -18.24
N TYR A 263 5.66 -5.76 -18.85
CA TYR A 263 5.82 -5.44 -20.25
C TYR A 263 5.76 -3.92 -20.48
N ASP A 264 6.76 -3.42 -21.20
CA ASP A 264 6.89 -2.01 -21.58
C ASP A 264 6.31 -1.81 -22.99
N PHE A 265 5.13 -1.16 -23.05
CA PHE A 265 4.46 -0.79 -24.30
C PHE A 265 5.00 0.51 -24.91
N LYS A 266 6.07 1.10 -24.34
CA LYS A 266 6.67 2.40 -24.69
C LYS A 266 5.86 3.62 -24.26
N ILE A 267 4.54 3.57 -24.37
CA ILE A 267 3.63 4.63 -23.90
C ILE A 267 3.20 4.44 -22.45
N PHE A 268 3.23 3.21 -21.97
CA PHE A 268 3.00 2.83 -20.56
C PHE A 268 3.65 1.48 -20.28
N THR A 269 3.88 1.18 -19.01
CA THR A 269 4.36 -0.12 -18.55
C THR A 269 3.28 -0.79 -17.71
N VAL A 270 3.10 -2.10 -17.91
CA VAL A 270 2.24 -2.95 -17.06
C VAL A 270 3.12 -3.92 -16.31
N GLN A 271 2.88 -4.07 -15.00
CA GLN A 271 3.47 -5.11 -14.17
C GLN A 271 2.35 -5.89 -13.50
N ALA A 272 2.47 -7.22 -13.48
CA ALA A 272 1.60 -8.11 -12.72
C ALA A 272 2.46 -9.02 -11.84
N TYR A 273 2.03 -9.22 -10.60
CA TYR A 273 2.74 -10.09 -9.67
C TYR A 273 1.79 -10.81 -8.72
N VAL A 274 2.23 -11.98 -8.29
CA VAL A 274 1.54 -12.81 -7.30
C VAL A 274 2.53 -13.18 -6.22
N ALA A 275 2.11 -13.05 -4.97
CA ALA A 275 2.90 -13.44 -3.83
C ALA A 275 2.05 -14.16 -2.79
N ARG A 276 2.69 -15.07 -2.05
CA ARG A 276 2.07 -15.81 -0.97
C ARG A 276 2.88 -15.65 0.31
N ASP A 277 2.18 -15.57 1.43
CA ASP A 277 2.83 -15.58 2.73
C ASP A 277 3.65 -16.86 2.92
N VAL A 278 4.89 -16.71 3.35
CA VAL A 278 5.79 -17.77 3.82
C VAL A 278 5.96 -17.74 5.32
N VAL A 279 5.71 -16.56 5.91
CA VAL A 279 5.63 -16.36 7.36
C VAL A 279 4.43 -15.47 7.64
N THR A 280 3.63 -15.82 8.65
CA THR A 280 2.51 -15.01 9.10
C THR A 280 2.35 -15.09 10.61
N GLY A 281 2.04 -13.96 11.25
CA GLY A 281 1.58 -13.91 12.64
C GLY A 281 0.06 -14.02 12.77
N ALA A 282 -0.68 -13.97 11.66
CA ALA A 282 -2.12 -14.10 11.67
C ALA A 282 -2.54 -15.55 11.89
N GLN A 283 -3.58 -15.76 12.70
CA GLN A 283 -4.11 -17.09 13.01
C GLN A 283 -5.63 -17.10 12.87
N PHE A 284 -6.18 -18.26 12.58
CA PHE A 284 -7.63 -18.50 12.63
C PHE A 284 -7.95 -19.80 13.34
N THR A 285 -9.09 -19.84 13.99
CA THR A 285 -9.60 -21.06 14.63
C THR A 285 -10.67 -21.67 13.74
N ASN A 286 -10.47 -22.91 13.34
CA ASN A 286 -11.42 -23.62 12.49
C ASN A 286 -12.65 -24.09 13.27
N ALA A 287 -13.66 -24.63 12.57
CA ALA A 287 -14.90 -25.12 13.18
C ALA A 287 -14.70 -26.26 14.22
N PHE A 288 -13.54 -26.89 14.26
CA PHE A 288 -13.17 -27.94 15.23
C PHE A 288 -12.36 -27.41 16.40
N GLY A 289 -12.29 -26.08 16.58
CA GLY A 289 -11.53 -25.43 17.66
C GLY A 289 -10.00 -25.47 17.52
N ARG A 290 -9.47 -25.86 16.36
CA ARG A 290 -8.03 -25.90 16.11
C ARG A 290 -7.56 -24.59 15.53
N THR A 291 -6.57 -23.96 16.18
CA THR A 291 -5.91 -22.76 15.68
C THR A 291 -4.84 -23.13 14.66
N ARG A 292 -4.79 -22.42 13.55
CA ARG A 292 -3.82 -22.55 12.46
C ARG A 292 -3.38 -21.18 12.00
N ASP A 293 -2.19 -21.12 11.41
CA ASP A 293 -1.71 -19.91 10.76
C ASP A 293 -2.59 -19.56 9.54
N ASN A 294 -2.83 -18.26 9.36
CA ASN A 294 -3.70 -17.73 8.33
C ASN A 294 -2.86 -17.09 7.21
N TYR A 295 -2.49 -17.91 6.25
CA TYR A 295 -1.70 -17.47 5.10
C TYR A 295 -2.57 -16.73 4.10
N SER A 296 -2.00 -15.68 3.48
CA SER A 296 -2.64 -14.93 2.40
C SER A 296 -1.93 -15.13 1.08
N THR A 297 -2.69 -15.00 0.00
CA THR A 297 -2.17 -14.88 -1.36
C THR A 297 -2.64 -13.55 -1.92
N ASP A 298 -1.71 -12.77 -2.42
CA ASP A 298 -1.95 -11.44 -3.01
C ASP A 298 -1.70 -11.50 -4.51
N GLY A 299 -2.68 -11.05 -5.29
CA GLY A 299 -2.52 -10.79 -6.72
C GLY A 299 -2.46 -9.28 -6.96
N TRP A 300 -1.58 -8.83 -7.83
CA TRP A 300 -1.32 -7.43 -8.10
C TRP A 300 -1.26 -7.12 -9.58
N ILE A 301 -1.71 -5.92 -9.94
CA ILE A 301 -1.50 -5.33 -11.26
C ILE A 301 -1.13 -3.86 -11.10
N ARG A 302 -0.16 -3.39 -11.88
CA ARG A 302 0.27 -1.99 -11.89
C ARG A 302 0.38 -1.48 -13.30
N PHE A 303 -0.06 -0.22 -13.46
CA PHE A 303 0.13 0.58 -14.66
C PHE A 303 1.02 1.77 -14.31
N ILE A 304 2.04 2.04 -15.13
CA ILE A 304 2.95 3.17 -15.01
C ILE A 304 2.88 3.95 -16.33
N VAL A 305 2.40 5.18 -16.25
CA VAL A 305 2.15 6.02 -17.42
C VAL A 305 2.93 7.33 -17.27
N PRO A 306 3.95 7.60 -18.11
CA PRO A 306 4.54 8.91 -18.20
C PRO A 306 3.53 9.87 -18.85
N LEU A 307 3.03 10.86 -18.10
CA LEU A 307 2.08 11.84 -18.59
C LEU A 307 2.79 13.00 -19.30
N TYR A 308 3.97 13.35 -18.82
CA TYR A 308 4.80 14.41 -19.37
C TYR A 308 6.28 14.08 -19.13
N SER A 309 7.08 14.26 -20.15
CA SER A 309 8.54 14.22 -20.08
C SER A 309 9.07 15.43 -20.86
N PRO A 310 9.90 16.27 -20.25
CA PRO A 310 10.50 17.38 -20.98
C PRO A 310 11.33 16.84 -22.14
N ALA A 311 11.37 17.57 -23.25
CA ALA A 311 12.25 17.23 -24.34
C ALA A 311 13.71 17.22 -23.83
N PRO A 312 14.55 16.25 -24.24
CA PRO A 312 15.97 16.27 -23.91
C PRO A 312 16.55 17.64 -24.28
N ALA A 313 17.33 18.24 -23.37
CA ALA A 313 18.04 19.47 -23.69
C ALA A 313 18.83 19.25 -24.98
N ALA A 314 18.63 20.12 -25.96
CA ALA A 314 19.37 20.05 -27.21
C ALA A 314 20.87 20.01 -26.87
N SER A 315 21.59 19.00 -27.36
CA SER A 315 23.03 18.94 -27.18
C SER A 315 23.62 20.26 -27.67
N PRO A 316 24.47 20.93 -26.88
CA PRO A 316 25.08 22.17 -27.31
C PRO A 316 25.71 21.94 -28.69
N VAL A 317 25.24 22.70 -29.67
CA VAL A 317 25.83 22.65 -31.03
C VAL A 317 27.31 22.95 -30.86
N PRO A 318 28.24 22.08 -31.30
CA PRO A 318 29.66 22.37 -31.18
C PRO A 318 29.89 23.72 -31.80
N ALA A 319 30.51 24.63 -31.05
CA ALA A 319 30.85 25.95 -31.56
C ALA A 319 31.65 25.76 -32.86
N ALA A 320 31.13 26.34 -33.95
CA ALA A 320 31.81 26.27 -35.23
C ALA A 320 33.25 26.75 -35.05
N LEU A 321 34.18 25.87 -35.30
CA LEU A 321 35.62 26.21 -35.27
C LEU A 321 35.86 27.31 -36.34
N VAL A 322 35.86 28.56 -35.88
CA VAL A 322 36.25 29.68 -36.71
C VAL A 322 37.76 29.49 -37.04
N ARG A 323 38.05 28.95 -38.22
CA ARG A 323 39.41 28.99 -38.75
C ARG A 323 39.77 30.45 -38.98
N LYS A 324 40.64 31.00 -38.15
CA LYS A 324 41.36 32.23 -38.45
C LYS A 324 42.37 31.90 -39.57
N TYR A 325 42.15 32.44 -40.73
CA TYR A 325 43.17 32.53 -41.78
C TYR A 325 44.13 33.67 -41.44
#